data_c32da1c52f09523d5740593b67a8925b
#
_entry.id   c32da1c52f09523d5740593b67a8925b
#
_cell.length_a   1.000
_cell.length_b   1.000
_cell.length_c   1.000
_cell.angle_alpha   90.00
_cell.angle_beta   90.00
_cell.angle_gamma   90.00
#
_symmetry.space_group_name_H-M   'P 1'
#
loop_
_entity.id
_entity.type
_entity.pdbx_description
1 polymer ?
#
loop_
_entity_poly.entity_id
_entity_poly.type
_entity_poly.pdbx_seq_one_letter_code
_entity_poly.pdbx_strand_id
1 'polypeptide(L)'
;MPATTPFLWFDGTAEEAARLYVSLFPNSTIDEVMGTPGSAMGVRFTLDGAPFIALNGGPMYQFTPAISFQIACADQAEVDHYWEGLTAGGGEPGQCGWLKDRFGLSWQVNPAQLGSYLGGSDAAGAARAQQAMLGMGKLVIGDLRRAYEGEA
;
A
#
# COMPACT_ATOMS: atom_id res chain seq x y z
N MET A 1 -16.86 21.52 4.87
CA MET A 1 -16.88 20.25 5.62
C MET A 1 -15.51 19.96 6.18
N PRO A 2 -15.39 19.46 7.42
CA PRO A 2 -14.08 19.08 7.94
C PRO A 2 -13.49 17.95 7.09
N ALA A 3 -12.19 18.02 6.82
CA ALA A 3 -11.44 17.01 6.07
C ALA A 3 -10.35 16.45 6.97
N THR A 4 -10.07 15.18 6.81
CA THR A 4 -8.95 14.54 7.51
C THR A 4 -7.80 14.34 6.53
N THR A 5 -6.58 14.56 7.01
CA THR A 5 -5.37 14.31 6.23
C THR A 5 -4.45 13.39 7.04
N PRO A 6 -4.05 12.24 6.49
CA PRO A 6 -3.08 11.39 7.16
C PRO A 6 -1.75 12.10 7.36
N PHE A 7 -1.24 12.05 8.59
CA PHE A 7 0.11 12.46 8.95
C PHE A 7 0.95 11.21 9.17
N LEU A 8 2.05 11.11 8.45
CA LEU A 8 2.97 9.98 8.54
C LEU A 8 4.23 10.45 9.25
N TRP A 9 4.55 9.82 10.38
CA TRP A 9 5.69 10.19 11.20
C TRP A 9 6.92 9.41 10.77
N PHE A 10 7.96 10.13 10.33
CA PHE A 10 9.25 9.55 9.91
C PHE A 10 10.39 10.03 10.80
N ASP A 11 11.45 9.26 10.84
CA ASP A 11 12.71 9.63 11.48
C ASP A 11 13.70 10.10 10.41
N GLY A 12 13.54 11.34 9.95
CA GLY A 12 14.44 11.98 9.00
C GLY A 12 14.23 11.63 7.52
N THR A 13 13.31 10.72 7.19
CA THR A 13 13.16 10.19 5.83
C THR A 13 11.86 10.64 5.13
N ALA A 14 11.19 11.66 5.66
CA ALA A 14 9.89 12.10 5.14
C ALA A 14 9.94 12.47 3.66
N GLU A 15 10.94 13.22 3.22
CA GLU A 15 11.05 13.65 1.83
C GLU A 15 11.37 12.46 0.92
N GLU A 16 12.28 11.59 1.32
CA GLU A 16 12.62 10.37 0.57
C GLU A 16 11.39 9.48 0.40
N ALA A 17 10.62 9.27 1.47
CA ALA A 17 9.40 8.48 1.44
C ALA A 17 8.34 9.09 0.51
N ALA A 18 8.07 10.38 0.66
CA ALA A 18 7.10 11.08 -0.18
C ALA A 18 7.47 11.00 -1.67
N ARG A 19 8.76 11.15 -2.01
CA ARG A 19 9.22 11.05 -3.39
C ARG A 19 9.08 9.63 -3.93
N LEU A 20 9.35 8.61 -3.14
CA LEU A 20 9.11 7.22 -3.54
C LEU A 20 7.64 7.01 -3.87
N TYR A 21 6.74 7.40 -2.97
CA TYR A 21 5.31 7.21 -3.18
C TYR A 21 4.80 7.95 -4.41
N VAL A 22 5.16 9.21 -4.56
CA VAL A 22 4.79 10.01 -5.74
C VAL A 22 5.30 9.37 -7.03
N SER A 23 6.47 8.73 -7.01
CA SER A 23 7.01 8.07 -8.20
C SER A 23 6.24 6.81 -8.59
N LEU A 24 5.54 6.18 -7.67
CA LEU A 24 4.82 4.92 -7.90
C LEU A 24 3.37 5.11 -8.33
N PHE A 25 2.71 6.17 -7.84
CA PHE A 25 1.30 6.40 -8.10
C PHE A 25 1.10 7.40 -9.24
N PRO A 26 0.12 7.18 -10.14
CA PRO A 26 -0.24 8.16 -11.15
C PRO A 26 -0.90 9.39 -10.50
N ASN A 27 -0.93 10.51 -11.21
CA ASN A 27 -1.61 11.72 -10.77
C ASN A 27 -1.20 12.13 -9.34
N SER A 28 0.12 12.14 -9.09
CA SER A 28 0.71 12.34 -7.77
C SER A 28 1.77 13.44 -7.83
N THR A 29 1.86 14.24 -6.77
CA THR A 29 2.77 15.40 -6.74
C THR A 29 3.33 15.61 -5.34
N ILE A 30 4.55 16.15 -5.29
CA ILE A 30 5.07 16.82 -4.11
C ILE A 30 4.51 18.24 -4.14
N ASP A 31 3.65 18.57 -3.20
CA ASP A 31 2.96 19.86 -3.19
C ASP A 31 3.79 20.95 -2.48
N GLU A 32 4.47 20.58 -1.39
CA GLU A 32 5.28 21.51 -0.61
C GLU A 32 6.31 20.76 0.22
N VAL A 33 7.53 21.26 0.23
CA VAL A 33 8.55 20.81 1.19
C VAL A 33 8.71 21.92 2.24
N MET A 34 8.35 21.60 3.49
CA MET A 34 8.43 22.51 4.62
C MET A 34 9.81 22.43 5.26
N GLY A 35 10.42 23.58 5.52
CA GLY A 35 11.78 23.64 6.06
C GLY A 35 12.80 24.02 5.00
N THR A 36 14.05 23.64 5.20
CA THR A 36 15.14 23.94 4.27
C THR A 36 15.55 22.69 3.47
N PRO A 37 16.13 22.89 2.26
CA PRO A 37 16.63 21.74 1.47
C PRO A 37 17.62 20.91 2.29
N GLY A 38 17.40 19.59 2.31
CA GLY A 38 18.21 18.64 3.09
C GLY A 38 17.89 18.61 4.60
N SER A 39 16.97 19.48 5.07
CA SER A 39 16.52 19.50 6.47
C SER A 39 15.02 19.79 6.50
N ALA A 40 14.25 19.00 5.76
CA ALA A 40 12.81 19.15 5.70
C ALA A 40 12.18 18.81 7.04
N MET A 41 11.27 19.70 7.51
CA MET A 41 10.42 19.43 8.68
C MET A 41 9.27 18.49 8.30
N GLY A 42 8.80 18.61 7.06
CA GLY A 42 7.73 17.80 6.53
C GLY A 42 7.53 18.04 5.05
N VAL A 43 6.68 17.21 4.45
CA VAL A 43 6.35 17.27 3.03
C VAL A 43 4.86 17.07 2.86
N ARG A 44 4.21 17.98 2.15
CA ARG A 44 2.85 17.78 1.65
C ARG A 44 2.94 17.11 0.30
N PHE A 45 2.16 16.07 0.12
CA PHE A 45 2.11 15.37 -1.16
C PHE A 45 0.72 14.82 -1.41
N THR A 46 0.46 14.51 -2.67
CA THR A 46 -0.82 13.96 -3.13
C THR A 46 -0.54 12.67 -3.87
N LEU A 47 -1.28 11.61 -3.54
CA LEU A 47 -1.24 10.32 -4.24
C LEU A 47 -2.60 10.08 -4.89
N ASP A 48 -2.64 10.12 -6.22
CA ASP A 48 -3.87 9.94 -7.00
C ASP A 48 -5.05 10.75 -6.43
N GLY A 49 -4.79 12.02 -6.16
CA GLY A 49 -5.78 12.96 -5.63
C GLY A 49 -5.97 12.94 -4.11
N ALA A 50 -5.39 11.99 -3.39
CA ALA A 50 -5.51 11.90 -1.93
C ALA A 50 -4.36 12.65 -1.24
N PRO A 51 -4.66 13.60 -0.33
CA PRO A 51 -3.62 14.39 0.34
C PRO A 51 -2.99 13.64 1.51
N PHE A 52 -1.68 13.80 1.67
CA PHE A 52 -0.90 13.27 2.78
C PHE A 52 0.10 14.32 3.27
N ILE A 53 0.52 14.18 4.52
CA ILE A 53 1.63 14.93 5.06
C ILE A 53 2.62 13.94 5.69
N ALA A 54 3.88 14.02 5.27
CA ALA A 54 4.99 13.29 5.87
C ALA A 54 5.73 14.24 6.80
N LEU A 55 5.87 13.87 8.08
CA LEU A 55 6.52 14.69 9.10
C LEU A 55 7.81 14.01 9.53
N ASN A 56 8.89 14.77 9.65
CA ASN A 56 10.11 14.31 10.31
C ASN A 56 10.06 14.65 11.79
N GLY A 57 9.55 13.71 12.59
CA GLY A 57 9.36 13.91 14.02
C GLY A 57 10.43 13.30 14.90
N GLY A 58 11.39 12.56 14.32
CA GLY A 58 12.45 11.89 15.05
C GLY A 58 12.12 10.42 15.38
N PRO A 59 12.95 9.77 16.22
CA PRO A 59 12.87 8.32 16.42
C PRO A 59 11.85 7.86 17.47
N MET A 60 11.05 8.77 18.02
CA MET A 60 10.15 8.47 19.14
C MET A 60 9.07 7.45 18.80
N TYR A 61 8.50 7.53 17.58
CA TYR A 61 7.42 6.65 17.15
C TYR A 61 7.82 5.89 15.90
N GLN A 62 7.30 4.67 15.78
CA GLN A 62 7.49 3.82 14.61
C GLN A 62 6.14 3.37 14.09
N PHE A 63 6.06 3.13 12.79
CA PHE A 63 4.86 2.56 12.19
C PHE A 63 4.61 1.14 12.67
N THR A 64 3.34 0.77 12.77
CA THR A 64 2.90 -0.59 13.07
C THR A 64 1.83 -1.00 12.06
N PRO A 65 1.59 -2.31 11.87
CA PRO A 65 0.50 -2.78 11.00
C PRO A 65 -0.91 -2.46 11.52
N ALA A 66 -1.03 -1.81 12.68
CA ALA A 66 -2.33 -1.38 13.21
C ALA A 66 -3.02 -0.38 12.30
N ILE A 67 -2.27 0.31 11.44
CA ILE A 67 -2.79 1.12 10.35
C ILE A 67 -2.08 0.73 9.06
N SER A 68 -2.82 0.70 7.96
CA SER A 68 -2.28 0.41 6.64
C SER A 68 -3.06 1.18 5.58
N PHE A 69 -2.43 1.34 4.41
CA PHE A 69 -3.09 1.95 3.26
C PHE A 69 -3.31 0.88 2.20
N GLN A 70 -4.57 0.75 1.77
CA GLN A 70 -4.93 -0.19 0.73
C GLN A 70 -4.80 0.45 -0.64
N ILE A 71 -4.18 -0.26 -1.56
CA ILE A 71 -4.11 0.10 -2.97
C ILE A 71 -5.03 -0.86 -3.72
N ALA A 72 -6.08 -0.32 -4.36
CA ALA A 72 -6.98 -1.10 -5.19
C ALA A 72 -6.43 -1.16 -6.61
N CYS A 73 -5.94 -2.33 -7.01
CA CYS A 73 -5.28 -2.53 -8.30
C CYS A 73 -6.27 -3.06 -9.34
N ALA A 74 -6.22 -2.48 -10.55
CA ALA A 74 -7.14 -2.85 -11.63
C ALA A 74 -6.81 -4.23 -12.20
N ASP A 75 -5.53 -4.61 -12.24
CA ASP A 75 -5.04 -5.84 -12.86
C ASP A 75 -3.76 -6.34 -12.18
N GLN A 76 -3.26 -7.49 -12.66
CA GLN A 76 -2.06 -8.09 -12.11
C GLN A 76 -0.82 -7.21 -12.34
N ALA A 77 -0.76 -6.48 -13.44
CA ALA A 77 0.37 -5.60 -13.71
C ALA A 77 0.47 -4.49 -12.66
N GLU A 78 -0.65 -3.92 -12.22
CA GLU A 78 -0.66 -2.95 -11.13
C GLU A 78 -0.28 -3.58 -9.79
N VAL A 79 -0.78 -4.78 -9.48
CA VAL A 79 -0.38 -5.51 -8.28
C VAL A 79 1.14 -5.69 -8.26
N ASP A 80 1.70 -6.15 -9.35
CA ASP A 80 3.15 -6.36 -9.47
C ASP A 80 3.92 -5.05 -9.31
N HIS A 81 3.46 -3.98 -9.96
CA HIS A 81 4.09 -2.66 -9.92
C HIS A 81 4.22 -2.13 -8.48
N TYR A 82 3.11 -2.11 -7.73
CA TYR A 82 3.12 -1.59 -6.37
C TYR A 82 3.85 -2.52 -5.40
N TRP A 83 3.68 -3.83 -5.58
CA TRP A 83 4.38 -4.81 -4.74
C TRP A 83 5.90 -4.67 -4.87
N GLU A 84 6.39 -4.64 -6.10
CA GLU A 84 7.82 -4.52 -6.38
C GLU A 84 8.36 -3.16 -5.95
N GLY A 85 7.66 -2.08 -6.27
CA GLY A 85 8.10 -0.73 -5.94
C GLY A 85 8.15 -0.47 -4.43
N LEU A 86 7.18 -0.97 -3.68
CA LEU A 86 7.10 -0.74 -2.24
C LEU A 86 7.99 -1.69 -1.42
N THR A 87 8.25 -2.90 -1.92
CA THR A 87 9.17 -3.82 -1.22
C THR A 87 10.64 -3.58 -1.55
N ALA A 88 10.93 -2.79 -2.59
CA ALA A 88 12.30 -2.51 -2.99
C ALA A 88 13.08 -1.76 -1.90
N GLY A 89 14.39 -1.94 -1.91
CA GLY A 89 15.29 -1.16 -1.06
C GLY A 89 15.24 -1.49 0.43
N GLY A 90 14.75 -2.66 0.80
CA GLY A 90 14.69 -3.10 2.20
C GLY A 90 13.29 -3.23 2.75
N GLY A 91 12.26 -3.13 1.90
CA GLY A 91 10.90 -3.46 2.30
C GLY A 91 10.72 -4.95 2.59
N GLU A 92 9.65 -5.27 3.29
CA GLU A 92 9.37 -6.64 3.74
C GLU A 92 8.06 -7.14 3.14
N PRO A 93 8.10 -8.16 2.25
CA PRO A 93 6.88 -8.83 1.82
C PRO A 93 6.17 -9.49 3.00
N GLY A 94 4.86 -9.30 3.09
CA GLY A 94 4.02 -9.95 4.09
C GLY A 94 3.12 -11.01 3.48
N GLN A 95 2.04 -11.34 4.18
CA GLN A 95 1.06 -12.34 3.79
C GLN A 95 -0.21 -11.66 3.27
N CYS A 96 -0.93 -12.33 2.40
CA CYS A 96 -2.28 -11.92 1.96
C CYS A 96 -2.34 -10.52 1.34
N GLY A 97 -1.32 -10.13 0.58
CA GLY A 97 -1.25 -8.82 -0.05
C GLY A 97 -0.71 -7.70 0.84
N TRP A 98 -0.37 -8.00 2.08
CA TRP A 98 0.26 -7.04 2.99
C TRP A 98 1.76 -6.96 2.77
N LEU A 99 2.31 -5.77 2.93
CA LEU A 99 3.75 -5.54 2.92
C LEU A 99 4.11 -4.39 3.85
N LYS A 100 5.38 -4.31 4.23
CA LYS A 100 5.98 -3.09 4.81
C LYS A 100 6.95 -2.52 3.79
N ASP A 101 6.90 -1.21 3.60
CA ASP A 101 7.91 -0.56 2.78
C ASP A 101 9.22 -0.40 3.56
N ARG A 102 10.26 0.10 2.90
CA ARG A 102 11.57 0.26 3.53
C ARG A 102 11.58 1.27 4.69
N PHE A 103 10.51 2.06 4.83
CA PHE A 103 10.35 3.00 5.95
C PHE A 103 9.51 2.40 7.09
N GLY A 104 9.01 1.19 6.93
CA GLY A 104 8.19 0.50 7.92
C GLY A 104 6.68 0.74 7.81
N LEU A 105 6.23 1.55 6.84
CA LEU A 105 4.80 1.78 6.62
C LEU A 105 4.16 0.56 5.98
N SER A 106 3.00 0.16 6.50
CA SER A 106 2.26 -1.00 6.01
C SER A 106 1.29 -0.62 4.90
N TRP A 107 1.29 -1.45 3.86
CA TRP A 107 0.42 -1.33 2.69
C TRP A 107 -0.29 -2.64 2.44
N GLN A 108 -1.48 -2.56 1.86
CA GLN A 108 -2.20 -3.70 1.30
C GLN A 108 -2.31 -3.49 -0.21
N VAL A 109 -1.75 -4.41 -0.97
CA VAL A 109 -1.81 -4.37 -2.44
C VAL A 109 -2.85 -5.37 -2.88
N ASN A 110 -4.06 -4.89 -3.13
CA ASN A 110 -5.23 -5.73 -3.37
C ASN A 110 -5.79 -5.52 -4.76
N PRO A 111 -6.16 -6.61 -5.46
CA PRO A 111 -6.99 -6.47 -6.66
C PRO A 111 -8.30 -5.77 -6.32
N ALA A 112 -8.74 -4.84 -7.19
CA ALA A 112 -9.99 -4.13 -6.99
C ALA A 112 -11.19 -5.11 -6.90
N GLN A 113 -11.10 -6.25 -7.59
CA GLN A 113 -12.13 -7.30 -7.60
C GLN A 113 -12.00 -8.31 -6.46
N LEU A 114 -11.09 -8.10 -5.49
CA LEU A 114 -10.87 -9.05 -4.39
C LEU A 114 -12.17 -9.36 -3.63
N GLY A 115 -13.00 -8.35 -3.39
CA GLY A 115 -14.28 -8.53 -2.70
C GLY A 115 -15.25 -9.43 -3.44
N SER A 116 -15.18 -9.49 -4.77
CA SER A 116 -16.05 -10.37 -5.57
C SER A 116 -15.65 -11.85 -5.44
N TYR A 117 -14.39 -12.12 -5.11
CA TYR A 117 -13.94 -13.49 -4.83
C TYR A 117 -14.23 -13.88 -3.38
N LEU A 118 -13.87 -13.03 -2.42
CA LEU A 118 -14.00 -13.34 -0.99
C LEU A 118 -15.44 -13.26 -0.48
N GLY A 119 -16.26 -12.40 -1.06
CA GLY A 119 -17.65 -12.17 -0.69
C GLY A 119 -18.65 -12.52 -1.77
N GLY A 120 -18.26 -13.35 -2.73
CA GLY A 120 -19.12 -13.73 -3.85
C GLY A 120 -20.31 -14.57 -3.43
N SER A 121 -21.32 -14.71 -4.33
CA SER A 121 -22.56 -15.44 -4.07
C SER A 121 -22.36 -16.95 -3.93
N ASP A 122 -21.27 -17.50 -4.49
CA ASP A 122 -20.88 -18.88 -4.27
C ASP A 122 -20.05 -18.97 -2.98
N ALA A 123 -20.70 -19.37 -1.89
CA ALA A 123 -20.05 -19.48 -0.58
C ALA A 123 -18.88 -20.47 -0.57
N ALA A 124 -18.99 -21.58 -1.29
CA ALA A 124 -17.92 -22.56 -1.40
C ALA A 124 -16.75 -21.99 -2.21
N GLY A 125 -17.04 -21.27 -3.28
CA GLY A 125 -16.04 -20.57 -4.09
C GLY A 125 -15.31 -19.49 -3.27
N ALA A 126 -16.05 -18.70 -2.51
CA ALA A 126 -15.47 -17.68 -1.62
C ALA A 126 -14.53 -18.31 -0.59
N ALA A 127 -14.93 -19.43 0.01
CA ALA A 127 -14.09 -20.14 0.98
C ALA A 127 -12.79 -20.66 0.34
N ARG A 128 -12.87 -21.20 -0.89
CA ARG A 128 -11.69 -21.65 -1.63
C ARG A 128 -10.76 -20.47 -1.96
N ALA A 129 -11.30 -19.34 -2.40
CA ALA A 129 -10.51 -18.15 -2.71
C ALA A 129 -9.81 -17.62 -1.44
N GLN A 130 -10.51 -17.56 -0.32
CA GLN A 130 -9.94 -17.14 0.95
C GLN A 130 -8.81 -18.09 1.39
N GLN A 131 -9.01 -19.39 1.25
CA GLN A 131 -7.98 -20.37 1.59
C GLN A 131 -6.74 -20.20 0.70
N ALA A 132 -6.94 -19.98 -0.60
CA ALA A 132 -5.84 -19.71 -1.52
C ALA A 132 -5.08 -18.44 -1.14
N MET A 133 -5.79 -17.36 -0.80
CA MET A 133 -5.21 -16.09 -0.41
C MET A 133 -4.33 -16.24 0.84
N LEU A 134 -4.72 -17.04 1.81
CA LEU A 134 -3.97 -17.25 3.05
C LEU A 134 -2.57 -17.83 2.79
N GLY A 135 -2.39 -18.52 1.68
CA GLY A 135 -1.08 -19.07 1.27
C GLY A 135 -0.25 -18.13 0.41
N MET A 136 -0.76 -16.95 0.09
CA MET A 136 -0.07 -16.01 -0.78
C MET A 136 0.67 -14.93 0.01
N GLY A 137 1.79 -14.43 -0.56
CA GLY A 137 2.34 -13.13 -0.23
C GLY A 137 1.72 -12.10 -1.16
N LYS A 138 2.38 -11.83 -2.30
CA LYS A 138 1.76 -11.06 -3.38
C LYS A 138 0.52 -11.80 -3.91
N LEU A 139 -0.59 -11.09 -4.05
CA LEU A 139 -1.82 -11.70 -4.55
C LEU A 139 -1.72 -11.96 -6.05
N VAL A 140 -2.15 -13.16 -6.46
CA VAL A 140 -2.18 -13.59 -7.85
C VAL A 140 -3.64 -13.75 -8.28
N ILE A 141 -4.12 -12.81 -9.10
CA ILE A 141 -5.53 -12.71 -9.48
C ILE A 141 -6.01 -13.98 -10.15
N GLY A 142 -5.20 -14.55 -11.07
CA GLY A 142 -5.55 -15.79 -11.77
C GLY A 142 -5.75 -16.97 -10.81
N ASP A 143 -4.93 -17.06 -9.78
CA ASP A 143 -5.04 -18.14 -8.79
C ASP A 143 -6.27 -17.96 -7.89
N LEU A 144 -6.58 -16.71 -7.51
CA LEU A 144 -7.81 -16.41 -6.76
C LEU A 144 -9.06 -16.78 -7.57
N ARG A 145 -9.06 -16.43 -8.85
CA ARG A 145 -10.17 -16.78 -9.75
C ARG A 145 -10.32 -18.28 -9.89
N ARG A 146 -9.24 -19.00 -10.17
CA ARG A 146 -9.27 -20.46 -10.31
C ARG A 146 -9.76 -21.13 -9.03
N ALA A 147 -9.30 -20.67 -7.88
CA ALA A 147 -9.77 -21.19 -6.60
C ALA A 147 -11.27 -20.94 -6.40
N TYR A 148 -11.74 -19.74 -6.71
CA TYR A 148 -13.17 -19.40 -6.62
C TYR A 148 -14.01 -20.27 -7.54
N GLU A 149 -13.56 -20.49 -8.77
CA GLU A 149 -14.28 -21.28 -9.77
C GLU A 149 -14.14 -22.79 -9.56
N GLY A 150 -13.31 -23.23 -8.62
CA GLY A 150 -13.07 -24.65 -8.32
C GLY A 150 -12.19 -25.36 -9.33
N GLU A 151 -11.38 -24.62 -10.08
CA GLU A 151 -10.41 -25.18 -11.02
C GLU A 151 -9.12 -25.58 -10.28
N ALA A 152 -8.53 -26.68 -10.72
CA ALA A 152 -7.27 -27.18 -10.16
C ALA A 152 -6.05 -26.36 -10.65
#